data_26b96025afdc7cf5d84160a5e471eeb9
#
_entry.id   26b96025afdc7cf5d84160a5e471eeb9
#
_cell.length_a   1.000
_cell.length_b   1.000
_cell.length_c   1.000
_cell.angle_alpha   90.00
_cell.angle_beta   90.00
_cell.angle_gamma   90.00
#
_symmetry.space_group_name_H-M   'P 1'
#
loop_
_entity.id
_entity.type
_entity.pdbx_description
1 polymer ?
#
loop_
_entity_poly.entity_id
_entity_poly.type
_entity_poly.pdbx_seq_one_letter_code
_entity_poly.pdbx_strand_id
1 'polypeptide(L)'
;MKRRIHSLERRLFLKQTLSLGALSMLAGCDITDHDQVQRVLWGMSEWNDRAQAWLFDPKKLAPEYAESRIEDPFPFNAYYGEDEVKVIDETDYKLELGGLIKERKSWRLPELYALPQVSQVTRLICVEGWSAIGKWSGVRLSDFLQRVGADLTAKYVGFKCGDDYYGSIDMASALHPQTILALRYADQILEPKYGFPMRLRIPTKLGFKNPKHIAVIFVSNTHPGGYWEDQGYNWFSGS
;
A
#
# COMPACT_ATOMS: atom_id res chain seq x y z
N MET A 1 41.63 31.32 -30.28
CA MET A 1 41.32 30.05 -30.96
C MET A 1 40.97 28.88 -30.04
N LYS A 2 41.56 28.73 -28.84
CA LYS A 2 41.29 27.62 -27.90
C LYS A 2 39.83 27.55 -27.32
N ARG A 3 39.12 28.68 -27.13
CA ARG A 3 37.75 28.67 -26.59
C ARG A 3 36.66 28.07 -27.52
N ARG A 4 36.86 28.08 -28.83
CA ARG A 4 35.91 27.52 -29.83
C ARG A 4 35.94 26.00 -29.90
N ILE A 5 37.12 25.40 -29.72
CA ILE A 5 37.29 23.95 -29.79
C ILE A 5 36.57 23.26 -28.61
N HIS A 6 36.69 23.77 -27.38
CA HIS A 6 35.99 23.24 -26.19
C HIS A 6 34.47 23.29 -26.30
N SER A 7 33.89 24.25 -27.03
CA SER A 7 32.44 24.36 -27.21
C SER A 7 31.91 23.37 -28.24
N LEU A 8 32.70 22.99 -29.22
CA LEU A 8 32.37 21.98 -30.24
C LEU A 8 32.39 20.57 -29.66
N GLU A 9 33.40 20.24 -28.87
CA GLU A 9 33.49 18.94 -28.18
C GLU A 9 32.37 18.74 -27.18
N ARG A 10 32.02 19.76 -26.42
CA ARG A 10 30.85 19.71 -25.51
C ARG A 10 29.51 19.51 -26.23
N ARG A 11 29.33 20.18 -27.37
CA ARG A 11 28.12 20.03 -28.19
C ARG A 11 28.07 18.65 -28.85
N LEU A 12 29.19 18.12 -29.28
CA LEU A 12 29.29 16.77 -29.87
C LEU A 12 28.98 15.71 -28.81
N PHE A 13 29.55 15.85 -27.62
CA PHE A 13 29.29 14.99 -26.48
C PHE A 13 27.80 15.00 -26.07
N LEU A 14 27.21 16.18 -25.95
CA LEU A 14 25.77 16.29 -25.61
C LEU A 14 24.87 15.70 -26.69
N LYS A 15 25.19 15.88 -27.97
CA LYS A 15 24.44 15.26 -29.08
C LYS A 15 24.58 13.74 -29.10
N GLN A 16 25.77 13.21 -28.84
CA GLN A 16 26.00 11.77 -28.76
C GLN A 16 25.32 11.14 -27.56
N THR A 17 25.37 11.79 -26.40
CA THR A 17 24.67 11.31 -25.19
C THR A 17 23.14 11.36 -25.35
N LEU A 18 22.61 12.42 -26.01
CA LEU A 18 21.18 12.53 -26.30
C LEU A 18 20.72 11.49 -27.33
N SER A 19 21.51 11.23 -28.36
CA SER A 19 21.21 10.22 -29.39
C SER A 19 21.31 8.80 -28.83
N LEU A 20 22.27 8.52 -27.95
CA LEU A 20 22.38 7.23 -27.25
C LEU A 20 21.21 7.02 -26.31
N GLY A 21 20.82 8.05 -25.57
CA GLY A 21 19.63 8.02 -24.70
C GLY A 21 18.32 7.82 -25.47
N ALA A 22 18.17 8.48 -26.62
CA ALA A 22 17.00 8.29 -27.49
C ALA A 22 16.97 6.89 -28.14
N LEU A 23 18.13 6.35 -28.56
CA LEU A 23 18.25 4.98 -29.08
C LEU A 23 17.95 3.92 -27.98
N SER A 24 18.40 4.14 -26.75
CA SER A 24 18.09 3.24 -25.64
C SER A 24 16.60 3.26 -25.26
N MET A 25 15.91 4.40 -25.41
CA MET A 25 14.45 4.48 -25.23
C MET A 25 13.67 3.77 -26.34
N LEU A 26 14.17 3.77 -27.59
CA LEU A 26 13.52 3.06 -28.70
C LEU A 26 13.75 1.54 -28.66
N ALA A 27 14.86 1.09 -28.10
CA ALA A 27 15.18 -0.33 -27.92
C ALA A 27 14.56 -0.93 -26.62
N GLY A 28 13.90 -0.11 -25.80
CA GLY A 28 13.50 -0.45 -24.45
C GLY A 28 12.48 -1.59 -24.32
N CYS A 29 11.71 -1.88 -25.36
CA CYS A 29 10.68 -2.92 -25.27
C CYS A 29 11.23 -4.36 -25.37
N ASP A 30 12.33 -4.57 -26.09
CA ASP A 30 12.92 -5.92 -26.27
C ASP A 30 14.02 -6.24 -25.23
N ILE A 31 14.62 -5.21 -24.61
CA ILE A 31 15.72 -5.40 -23.65
C ILE A 31 15.22 -5.78 -22.26
N THR A 32 13.99 -5.41 -21.92
CA THR A 32 13.43 -5.65 -20.58
C THR A 32 13.13 -7.13 -20.28
N ASP A 33 12.95 -7.95 -21.30
CA ASP A 33 12.67 -9.40 -21.16
C ASP A 33 13.93 -10.25 -20.90
N HIS A 34 15.11 -9.65 -20.98
CA HIS A 34 16.36 -10.37 -20.68
C HIS A 34 16.53 -10.57 -19.17
N ASP A 35 16.78 -11.80 -18.71
CA ASP A 35 17.00 -12.18 -17.31
C ASP A 35 18.01 -11.31 -16.56
N GLN A 36 19.05 -10.84 -17.27
CA GLN A 36 20.06 -9.97 -16.66
C GLN A 36 19.52 -8.56 -16.39
N VAL A 37 18.69 -8.02 -17.29
CA VAL A 37 18.06 -6.71 -17.14
C VAL A 37 17.02 -6.77 -16.05
N GLN A 38 16.21 -7.82 -16.02
CA GLN A 38 15.25 -8.07 -14.95
C GLN A 38 15.92 -8.11 -13.58
N ARG A 39 17.05 -8.82 -13.42
CA ARG A 39 17.80 -8.83 -12.16
C ARG A 39 18.29 -7.45 -11.73
N VAL A 40 18.73 -6.62 -12.66
CA VAL A 40 19.14 -5.23 -12.37
C VAL A 40 17.94 -4.39 -11.95
N LEU A 41 16.82 -4.48 -12.65
CA LEU A 41 15.60 -3.75 -12.32
C LEU A 41 15.06 -4.16 -10.94
N TRP A 42 15.04 -5.45 -10.63
CA TRP A 42 14.69 -5.96 -9.30
C TRP A 42 15.64 -5.43 -8.22
N GLY A 43 16.94 -5.45 -8.45
CA GLY A 43 17.92 -4.88 -7.53
C GLY A 43 17.73 -3.37 -7.30
N MET A 44 17.35 -2.63 -8.33
CA MET A 44 17.00 -1.19 -8.22
C MET A 44 15.70 -1.00 -7.42
N SER A 45 14.70 -1.84 -7.63
CA SER A 45 13.44 -1.79 -6.87
C SER A 45 13.68 -2.06 -5.38
N GLU A 46 14.45 -3.10 -5.05
CA GLU A 46 14.83 -3.41 -3.66
C GLU A 46 15.65 -2.29 -3.00
N TRP A 47 16.54 -1.65 -3.75
CA TRP A 47 17.29 -0.50 -3.25
C TRP A 47 16.35 0.68 -2.97
N ASN A 48 15.40 0.95 -3.86
CA ASN A 48 14.41 2.00 -3.69
C ASN A 48 13.51 1.74 -2.46
N ASP A 49 13.09 0.50 -2.23
CA ASP A 49 12.36 0.11 -1.02
C ASP A 49 13.15 0.43 0.25
N ARG A 50 14.44 0.07 0.28
CA ARG A 50 15.32 0.37 1.42
C ARG A 50 15.50 1.88 1.63
N ALA A 51 15.67 2.63 0.54
CA ALA A 51 15.80 4.08 0.60
C ALA A 51 14.51 4.74 1.13
N GLN A 52 13.34 4.33 0.63
CA GLN A 52 12.05 4.81 1.12
C GLN A 52 11.81 4.43 2.59
N ALA A 53 12.12 3.19 2.97
CA ALA A 53 11.99 2.74 4.36
C ALA A 53 12.92 3.52 5.31
N TRP A 54 14.13 3.88 4.86
CA TRP A 54 15.06 4.70 5.64
C TRP A 54 14.59 6.15 5.77
N LEU A 55 13.95 6.70 4.74
CA LEU A 55 13.39 8.07 4.75
C LEU A 55 12.06 8.14 5.51
N PHE A 56 11.41 7.02 5.74
CA PHE A 56 10.12 6.97 6.41
C PHE A 56 10.26 7.32 7.90
N ASP A 57 9.58 8.37 8.31
CA ASP A 57 9.44 8.72 9.73
C ASP A 57 8.11 8.16 10.26
N PRO A 58 8.12 7.10 11.11
CA PRO A 58 6.92 6.48 11.63
C PRO A 58 6.12 7.37 12.60
N LYS A 59 6.66 8.54 12.97
CA LYS A 59 5.99 9.53 13.82
C LYS A 59 5.35 10.67 13.03
N LYS A 60 5.72 10.82 11.76
CA LYS A 60 5.22 11.91 10.91
C LYS A 60 3.82 11.56 10.40
N LEU A 61 2.83 12.31 10.86
CA LEU A 61 1.45 12.13 10.44
C LEU A 61 1.24 12.63 8.99
N ALA A 62 0.44 11.91 8.23
CA ALA A 62 -0.12 12.41 6.99
C ALA A 62 -1.10 13.55 7.29
N PRO A 63 -1.24 14.54 6.40
CA PRO A 63 -2.17 15.64 6.59
C PRO A 63 -3.60 15.16 6.77
N GLU A 64 -4.32 15.77 7.72
CA GLU A 64 -5.76 15.63 7.86
C GLU A 64 -6.48 16.83 7.25
N TYR A 65 -7.70 16.60 6.80
CA TYR A 65 -8.49 17.58 6.05
C TYR A 65 -9.81 17.86 6.74
N ALA A 66 -10.41 19.02 6.43
CA ALA A 66 -11.75 19.35 6.92
C ALA A 66 -12.79 18.37 6.32
N GLU A 67 -13.84 18.07 7.08
CA GLU A 67 -14.92 17.16 6.65
C GLU A 67 -15.63 17.66 5.38
N SER A 68 -15.66 18.97 5.14
CA SER A 68 -16.22 19.55 3.90
C SER A 68 -15.48 19.15 2.62
N ARG A 69 -14.34 18.47 2.74
CA ARG A 69 -13.55 17.95 1.61
C ARG A 69 -13.74 16.46 1.37
N ILE A 70 -14.58 15.80 2.14
CA ILE A 70 -14.88 14.38 1.96
C ILE A 70 -15.59 14.20 0.61
N GLU A 71 -15.10 13.25 -0.17
CA GLU A 71 -15.68 12.86 -1.44
C GLU A 71 -16.71 11.75 -1.23
N ASP A 72 -17.95 12.03 -1.61
CA ASP A 72 -19.05 11.08 -1.55
C ASP A 72 -19.86 11.17 -2.87
N PRO A 73 -19.85 10.10 -3.68
CA PRO A 73 -19.21 8.80 -3.45
C PRO A 73 -17.67 8.87 -3.54
N PHE A 74 -17.01 8.02 -2.75
CA PHE A 74 -15.55 7.87 -2.85
C PHE A 74 -15.20 7.10 -4.14
N PRO A 75 -14.13 7.50 -4.87
CA PRO A 75 -13.73 6.81 -6.09
C PRO A 75 -13.46 5.31 -5.86
N PHE A 76 -13.98 4.49 -6.76
CA PHE A 76 -13.72 3.06 -6.73
C PHE A 76 -12.25 2.77 -7.11
N ASN A 77 -11.63 1.86 -6.39
CA ASN A 77 -10.29 1.35 -6.71
C ASN A 77 -10.20 -0.14 -6.38
N ALA A 78 -9.97 -0.96 -7.36
CA ALA A 78 -9.71 -2.40 -7.22
C ALA A 78 -8.92 -2.87 -8.45
N TYR A 79 -8.52 -4.13 -8.47
CA TYR A 79 -7.92 -4.76 -9.65
C TYR A 79 -8.97 -5.44 -10.56
N TYR A 80 -10.24 -5.24 -10.26
CA TYR A 80 -11.42 -5.72 -10.99
C TYR A 80 -12.45 -4.60 -11.14
N GLY A 81 -13.47 -4.81 -11.98
CA GLY A 81 -14.56 -3.84 -12.19
C GLY A 81 -15.49 -3.68 -10.99
N GLU A 82 -16.20 -2.55 -10.89
CA GLU A 82 -17.14 -2.29 -9.78
C GLU A 82 -18.31 -3.30 -9.77
N ASP A 83 -18.67 -3.85 -10.91
CA ASP A 83 -19.68 -4.89 -11.08
C ASP A 83 -19.23 -6.29 -10.60
N GLU A 84 -17.92 -6.48 -10.39
CA GLU A 84 -17.34 -7.72 -9.89
C GLU A 84 -17.07 -7.69 -8.37
N VAL A 85 -17.50 -6.63 -7.68
CA VAL A 85 -17.28 -6.47 -6.23
C VAL A 85 -17.86 -7.64 -5.46
N LYS A 86 -17.02 -8.28 -4.66
CA LYS A 86 -17.43 -9.41 -3.81
C LYS A 86 -18.30 -8.94 -2.65
N VAL A 87 -19.48 -9.51 -2.53
CA VAL A 87 -20.37 -9.33 -1.37
C VAL A 87 -20.06 -10.41 -0.35
N ILE A 88 -19.66 -10.00 0.84
CA ILE A 88 -19.36 -10.90 1.96
C ILE A 88 -20.52 -10.84 2.95
N ASP A 89 -21.04 -11.99 3.36
CA ASP A 89 -22.08 -12.06 4.37
C ASP A 89 -21.51 -11.73 5.76
N GLU A 90 -22.13 -10.78 6.43
CA GLU A 90 -21.74 -10.34 7.77
C GLU A 90 -21.79 -11.48 8.79
N THR A 91 -22.77 -12.38 8.67
CA THR A 91 -22.97 -13.48 9.62
C THR A 91 -21.90 -14.55 9.54
N ASP A 92 -21.36 -14.75 8.35
CA ASP A 92 -20.33 -15.76 8.08
C ASP A 92 -18.90 -15.20 8.26
N TYR A 93 -18.77 -13.87 8.28
CA TYR A 93 -17.46 -13.23 8.36
C TYR A 93 -16.73 -13.53 9.66
N LYS A 94 -15.47 -13.90 9.51
CA LYS A 94 -14.50 -14.07 10.60
C LYS A 94 -13.14 -13.56 10.14
N LEU A 95 -12.55 -12.68 10.95
CA LEU A 95 -11.15 -12.32 10.79
C LEU A 95 -10.29 -13.40 11.45
N GLU A 96 -9.43 -14.02 10.67
CA GLU A 96 -8.48 -15.02 11.16
C GLU A 96 -7.11 -14.42 11.42
N LEU A 97 -6.38 -14.99 12.39
CA LEU A 97 -5.07 -14.52 12.81
C LEU A 97 -4.02 -15.62 12.60
N GLY A 98 -2.84 -15.22 12.12
CA GLY A 98 -1.76 -16.15 11.79
C GLY A 98 -0.35 -15.67 12.11
N GLY A 99 0.63 -16.52 11.79
CA GLY A 99 2.04 -16.18 11.95
C GLY A 99 2.46 -15.98 13.41
N LEU A 100 3.23 -14.93 13.69
CA LEU A 100 3.79 -14.59 15.00
C LEU A 100 2.78 -13.81 15.86
N ILE A 101 1.58 -14.35 16.02
CA ILE A 101 0.49 -13.84 16.88
C ILE A 101 0.17 -14.90 17.92
N LYS A 102 0.00 -14.53 19.20
CA LYS A 102 -0.29 -15.45 20.30
C LYS A 102 -1.75 -15.92 20.28
N GLU A 103 -2.67 -14.98 20.12
CA GLU A 103 -4.10 -15.29 20.09
C GLU A 103 -4.47 -15.91 18.73
N ARG A 104 -5.15 -17.07 18.77
CA ARG A 104 -5.50 -17.83 17.55
C ARG A 104 -7.01 -17.90 17.30
N LYS A 105 -7.81 -17.28 18.19
CA LYS A 105 -9.25 -17.21 17.93
C LYS A 105 -9.53 -16.34 16.71
N SER A 106 -10.58 -16.65 15.98
CA SER A 106 -11.12 -15.75 14.97
C SER A 106 -11.98 -14.66 15.63
N TRP A 107 -12.03 -13.48 15.00
CA TRP A 107 -12.79 -12.33 15.45
C TRP A 107 -14.00 -12.10 14.55
N ARG A 108 -15.18 -11.92 15.17
CA ARG A 108 -16.41 -11.57 14.46
C ARG A 108 -16.58 -10.04 14.40
N LEU A 109 -17.38 -9.55 13.46
CA LEU A 109 -17.61 -8.10 13.28
C LEU A 109 -18.12 -7.41 14.56
N PRO A 110 -19.07 -7.95 15.35
CA PRO A 110 -19.50 -7.31 16.58
C PRO A 110 -18.35 -7.11 17.59
N GLU A 111 -17.40 -8.04 17.65
CA GLU A 111 -16.23 -7.91 18.51
C GLU A 111 -15.29 -6.80 18.03
N LEU A 112 -15.11 -6.66 16.70
CA LEU A 112 -14.32 -5.58 16.10
C LEU A 112 -14.97 -4.21 16.29
N TYR A 113 -16.28 -4.11 16.12
CA TYR A 113 -17.03 -2.87 16.38
C TYR A 113 -17.00 -2.44 17.86
N ALA A 114 -16.87 -3.38 18.80
CA ALA A 114 -16.77 -3.10 20.22
C ALA A 114 -15.39 -2.59 20.67
N LEU A 115 -14.36 -2.70 19.81
CA LEU A 115 -13.05 -2.17 20.13
C LEU A 115 -13.02 -0.64 20.07
N PRO A 116 -12.11 0.02 20.80
CA PRO A 116 -11.88 1.47 20.66
C PRO A 116 -11.60 1.86 19.21
N GLN A 117 -12.37 2.80 18.69
CA GLN A 117 -12.26 3.25 17.31
C GLN A 117 -11.74 4.69 17.23
N VAL A 118 -11.06 4.98 16.14
CA VAL A 118 -10.61 6.32 15.78
C VAL A 118 -11.18 6.69 14.41
N SER A 119 -11.29 7.99 14.17
CA SER A 119 -11.72 8.54 12.88
C SER A 119 -10.64 9.48 12.35
N GLN A 120 -10.45 9.49 11.05
CA GLN A 120 -9.50 10.38 10.37
C GLN A 120 -10.01 10.77 8.98
N VAL A 121 -9.81 12.04 8.61
CA VAL A 121 -10.10 12.55 7.25
C VAL A 121 -8.78 12.69 6.52
N THR A 122 -8.44 11.71 5.69
CA THR A 122 -7.12 11.62 5.05
C THR A 122 -7.23 11.38 3.56
N ARG A 123 -6.17 11.79 2.82
CA ARG A 123 -6.08 11.55 1.38
C ARG A 123 -5.63 10.13 1.10
N LEU A 124 -6.27 9.48 0.14
CA LEU A 124 -5.77 8.29 -0.53
C LEU A 124 -5.16 8.72 -1.86
N ILE A 125 -3.96 8.26 -2.17
CA ILE A 125 -3.26 8.52 -3.43
C ILE A 125 -3.19 7.19 -4.19
N CYS A 126 -3.83 7.14 -5.37
CA CYS A 126 -3.78 5.96 -6.22
C CYS A 126 -2.53 5.97 -7.11
N VAL A 127 -2.00 4.79 -7.41
CA VAL A 127 -0.89 4.62 -8.37
C VAL A 127 -1.27 5.05 -9.79
N GLU A 128 -2.56 5.08 -10.10
CA GLU A 128 -3.12 5.52 -11.38
C GLU A 128 -3.09 7.06 -11.57
N GLY A 129 -2.57 7.82 -10.60
CA GLY A 129 -2.37 9.27 -10.71
C GLY A 129 -3.52 10.14 -10.19
N TRP A 130 -4.55 9.56 -9.59
CA TRP A 130 -5.61 10.31 -8.92
C TRP A 130 -5.49 10.22 -7.40
N SER A 131 -6.16 11.11 -6.70
CA SER A 131 -6.26 11.06 -5.24
C SER A 131 -7.63 11.55 -4.77
N ALA A 132 -8.09 11.03 -3.64
CA ALA A 132 -9.38 11.38 -3.05
C ALA A 132 -9.26 11.53 -1.52
N ILE A 133 -10.08 12.41 -0.95
CA ILE A 133 -10.15 12.65 0.50
C ILE A 133 -11.37 11.92 1.05
N GLY A 134 -11.16 11.09 2.07
CA GLY A 134 -12.24 10.34 2.71
C GLY A 134 -12.11 10.31 4.22
N LYS A 135 -13.27 10.20 4.88
CA LYS A 135 -13.37 9.97 6.33
C LYS A 135 -13.47 8.47 6.60
N TRP A 136 -12.48 7.95 7.28
CA TRP A 136 -12.37 6.54 7.61
C TRP A 136 -12.36 6.35 9.12
N SER A 137 -13.16 5.41 9.62
CA SER A 137 -13.21 5.11 11.05
C SER A 137 -13.02 3.62 11.30
N GLY A 138 -12.29 3.28 12.37
CA GLY A 138 -12.02 1.89 12.73
C GLY A 138 -10.97 1.76 13.82
N VAL A 139 -10.44 0.56 13.99
CA VAL A 139 -9.51 0.21 15.06
C VAL A 139 -8.08 0.50 14.62
N ARG A 140 -7.26 1.14 15.45
CA ARG A 140 -5.83 1.26 15.14
C ARG A 140 -5.21 -0.12 15.02
N LEU A 141 -4.46 -0.34 13.94
CA LEU A 141 -3.80 -1.62 13.73
C LEU A 141 -2.77 -1.91 14.84
N SER A 142 -2.06 -0.91 15.34
CA SER A 142 -1.15 -1.04 16.48
C SER A 142 -1.84 -1.58 17.72
N ASP A 143 -3.01 -1.04 18.07
CA ASP A 143 -3.75 -1.43 19.25
C ASP A 143 -4.32 -2.85 19.11
N PHE A 144 -4.77 -3.20 17.89
CA PHE A 144 -5.22 -4.55 17.57
C PHE A 144 -4.08 -5.57 17.68
N LEU A 145 -2.93 -5.30 17.06
CA LEU A 145 -1.75 -6.18 17.12
C LEU A 145 -1.26 -6.40 18.55
N GLN A 146 -1.23 -5.35 19.38
CA GLN A 146 -0.89 -5.47 20.80
C GLN A 146 -1.90 -6.36 21.54
N ARG A 147 -3.18 -6.15 21.32
CA ARG A 147 -4.27 -6.89 21.97
C ARG A 147 -4.18 -8.38 21.68
N VAL A 148 -3.90 -8.76 20.45
CA VAL A 148 -3.81 -10.19 20.06
C VAL A 148 -2.43 -10.80 20.34
N GLY A 149 -1.53 -10.05 20.99
CA GLY A 149 -0.21 -10.52 21.39
C GLY A 149 0.70 -10.82 20.18
N ALA A 150 0.64 -9.99 19.14
CA ALA A 150 1.54 -10.06 18.00
C ALA A 150 2.98 -9.76 18.42
N ASP A 151 3.95 -10.39 17.78
CA ASP A 151 5.36 -10.02 17.92
C ASP A 151 5.63 -8.72 17.15
N LEU A 152 5.66 -7.60 17.87
CA LEU A 152 5.90 -6.27 17.30
C LEU A 152 7.35 -6.04 16.90
N THR A 153 8.26 -6.95 17.19
CA THR A 153 9.65 -6.93 16.71
C THR A 153 9.82 -7.61 15.35
N ALA A 154 8.79 -8.32 14.89
CA ALA A 154 8.76 -8.93 13.56
C ALA A 154 8.80 -7.87 12.46
N LYS A 155 9.19 -8.28 11.26
CA LYS A 155 9.45 -7.38 10.15
C LYS A 155 8.18 -6.94 9.39
N TYR A 156 7.20 -7.84 9.27
CA TYR A 156 6.08 -7.69 8.34
C TYR A 156 4.74 -8.04 8.96
N VAL A 157 3.71 -7.31 8.50
CA VAL A 157 2.30 -7.66 8.68
C VAL A 157 1.71 -7.92 7.31
N GLY A 158 1.16 -9.11 7.13
CA GLY A 158 0.53 -9.54 5.88
C GLY A 158 -0.98 -9.66 6.03
N PHE A 159 -1.67 -9.51 4.90
CA PHE A 159 -3.13 -9.55 4.77
C PHE A 159 -3.52 -10.50 3.64
N LYS A 160 -4.55 -11.34 3.89
CA LYS A 160 -5.27 -12.06 2.83
C LYS A 160 -6.72 -11.59 2.85
N CYS A 161 -7.28 -11.42 1.68
CA CYS A 161 -8.57 -10.80 1.49
C CYS A 161 -9.59 -11.79 0.91
N GLY A 162 -10.86 -11.52 1.12
CA GLY A 162 -11.94 -12.36 0.64
C GLY A 162 -12.16 -12.29 -0.88
N ASP A 163 -11.54 -11.33 -1.56
CA ASP A 163 -11.55 -11.13 -3.01
C ASP A 163 -10.27 -11.66 -3.70
N ASP A 164 -9.54 -12.55 -3.03
CA ASP A 164 -8.27 -13.14 -3.47
C ASP A 164 -7.10 -12.15 -3.54
N TYR A 165 -7.32 -10.88 -3.18
CA TYR A 165 -6.23 -9.93 -3.01
C TYR A 165 -5.38 -10.30 -1.80
N TYR A 166 -4.09 -10.00 -1.88
CA TYR A 166 -3.17 -10.12 -0.76
C TYR A 166 -2.13 -8.99 -0.81
N GLY A 167 -1.61 -8.63 0.35
CA GLY A 167 -0.60 -7.59 0.45
C GLY A 167 0.09 -7.63 1.80
N SER A 168 1.14 -6.85 1.93
CA SER A 168 1.89 -6.74 3.17
C SER A 168 2.49 -5.35 3.35
N ILE A 169 2.78 -5.02 4.60
CA ILE A 169 3.45 -3.78 4.99
C ILE A 169 4.55 -4.10 6.02
N ASP A 170 5.49 -3.19 6.16
CA ASP A 170 6.48 -3.25 7.24
C ASP A 170 5.84 -2.97 8.61
N MET A 171 6.46 -3.47 9.68
CA MET A 171 5.94 -3.31 11.03
C MET A 171 5.88 -1.82 11.44
N ALA A 172 6.82 -0.98 11.02
CA ALA A 172 6.80 0.44 11.36
C ALA A 172 5.57 1.14 10.75
N SER A 173 5.21 0.79 9.53
CA SER A 173 3.97 1.24 8.87
C SER A 173 2.72 0.67 9.54
N ALA A 174 2.75 -0.58 10.01
CA ALA A 174 1.64 -1.19 10.74
C ALA A 174 1.39 -0.52 12.11
N LEU A 175 2.45 -0.09 12.77
CA LEU A 175 2.40 0.60 14.06
C LEU A 175 2.17 2.11 13.95
N HIS A 176 2.12 2.66 12.74
CA HIS A 176 1.88 4.08 12.52
C HIS A 176 0.51 4.50 13.08
N PRO A 177 0.39 5.66 13.78
CA PRO A 177 -0.84 6.08 14.49
C PRO A 177 -2.08 6.19 13.59
N GLN A 178 -1.89 6.48 12.30
CA GLN A 178 -2.97 6.61 11.32
C GLN A 178 -3.22 5.33 10.49
N THR A 179 -2.53 4.22 10.81
CA THR A 179 -2.85 2.92 10.20
C THR A 179 -4.00 2.28 10.95
N ILE A 180 -5.14 2.13 10.30
CA ILE A 180 -6.36 1.60 10.91
C ILE A 180 -6.95 0.44 10.11
N LEU A 181 -7.59 -0.46 10.83
CA LEU A 181 -8.56 -1.41 10.30
C LEU A 181 -9.89 -0.68 10.17
N ALA A 182 -10.15 -0.11 9.00
CA ALA A 182 -11.35 0.70 8.78
C ALA A 182 -12.58 -0.18 8.65
N LEU A 183 -13.62 0.17 9.41
CA LEU A 183 -14.93 -0.49 9.46
C LEU A 183 -16.04 0.41 8.93
N ARG A 184 -15.76 1.72 8.77
CA ARG A 184 -16.73 2.73 8.32
C ARG A 184 -16.09 3.70 7.35
N TYR A 185 -16.92 4.21 6.44
CA TYR A 185 -16.65 5.36 5.56
C TYR A 185 -17.75 6.41 5.75
N ALA A 186 -17.39 7.69 5.87
CA ALA A 186 -18.32 8.80 6.07
C ALA A 186 -19.38 8.50 7.16
N ASP A 187 -18.93 7.90 8.28
CA ASP A 187 -19.72 7.46 9.43
C ASP A 187 -20.71 6.31 9.17
N GLN A 188 -20.81 5.82 7.93
CA GLN A 188 -21.61 4.65 7.58
C GLN A 188 -20.77 3.36 7.61
N ILE A 189 -21.40 2.21 7.84
CA ILE A 189 -20.76 0.90 7.65
C ILE A 189 -20.21 0.85 6.22
N LEU A 190 -19.03 0.25 6.03
CA LEU A 190 -18.43 0.12 4.71
C LEU A 190 -19.39 -0.56 3.73
N GLU A 191 -19.56 0.05 2.57
CA GLU A 191 -20.16 -0.66 1.44
C GLU A 191 -19.21 -1.72 0.89
N PRO A 192 -19.70 -2.78 0.22
CA PRO A 192 -18.85 -3.78 -0.42
C PRO A 192 -17.77 -3.16 -1.32
N LYS A 193 -18.12 -2.17 -2.17
CA LYS A 193 -17.17 -1.48 -3.06
C LYS A 193 -16.03 -0.76 -2.30
N TYR A 194 -16.25 -0.37 -1.06
CA TYR A 194 -15.24 0.26 -0.22
C TYR A 194 -14.45 -0.73 0.63
N GLY A 195 -14.80 -2.02 0.57
CA GLY A 195 -14.05 -3.10 1.21
C GLY A 195 -14.70 -3.66 2.46
N PHE A 196 -16.07 -3.65 2.56
CA PHE A 196 -16.79 -4.39 3.61
C PHE A 196 -16.33 -5.86 3.63
N PRO A 197 -16.12 -6.45 4.79
CA PRO A 197 -16.43 -5.99 6.15
C PRO A 197 -15.34 -5.08 6.76
N MET A 198 -14.11 -5.15 6.28
CA MET A 198 -12.97 -4.42 6.83
C MET A 198 -11.91 -4.19 5.77
N ARG A 199 -11.33 -3.00 5.77
CA ARG A 199 -10.18 -2.70 4.94
C ARG A 199 -9.04 -2.08 5.75
N LEU A 200 -7.81 -2.21 5.25
CA LEU A 200 -6.70 -1.41 5.75
C LEU A 200 -6.82 0.02 5.22
N ARG A 201 -6.63 1.00 6.09
CA ARG A 201 -6.43 2.38 5.70
C ARG A 201 -5.11 2.88 6.27
N ILE A 202 -4.19 3.20 5.37
CA ILE A 202 -2.85 3.67 5.67
C ILE A 202 -2.53 4.89 4.77
N PRO A 203 -2.62 6.13 5.29
CA PRO A 203 -2.51 7.34 4.49
C PRO A 203 -1.08 7.67 4.03
N THR A 204 -0.08 7.01 4.60
CA THR A 204 1.34 7.16 4.23
C THR A 204 1.80 6.21 3.12
N LYS A 205 0.88 5.47 2.51
CA LYS A 205 1.15 4.51 1.43
C LYS A 205 0.19 4.70 0.26
N LEU A 206 0.61 4.29 -0.92
CA LEU A 206 -0.25 4.29 -2.11
C LEU A 206 -1.48 3.40 -1.95
N GLY A 207 -2.51 3.67 -2.74
CA GLY A 207 -3.84 3.07 -2.63
C GLY A 207 -3.85 1.54 -2.62
N PHE A 208 -3.04 0.88 -3.43
CA PHE A 208 -2.97 -0.59 -3.47
C PHE A 208 -2.40 -1.23 -2.19
N LYS A 209 -1.69 -0.46 -1.34
CA LYS A 209 -1.27 -0.90 0.01
C LYS A 209 -2.39 -0.84 1.04
N ASN A 210 -3.63 -0.57 0.61
CA ASN A 210 -4.82 -0.52 1.46
C ASN A 210 -5.79 -1.67 1.09
N PRO A 211 -5.44 -2.96 1.37
CA PRO A 211 -6.27 -4.12 1.03
C PRO A 211 -7.68 -3.99 1.57
N LYS A 212 -8.66 -4.46 0.77
CA LYS A 212 -10.08 -4.53 1.07
C LYS A 212 -10.47 -5.94 1.50
N HIS A 213 -11.67 -6.09 2.07
CA HIS A 213 -12.24 -7.41 2.38
C HIS A 213 -11.29 -8.30 3.20
N ILE A 214 -10.55 -7.73 4.16
CA ILE A 214 -9.53 -8.45 4.93
C ILE A 214 -10.16 -9.63 5.66
N ALA A 215 -9.68 -10.84 5.36
CA ALA A 215 -10.10 -12.09 5.99
C ALA A 215 -9.04 -12.67 6.93
N VAL A 216 -7.76 -12.41 6.67
CA VAL A 216 -6.65 -12.90 7.49
C VAL A 216 -5.65 -11.78 7.73
N ILE A 217 -5.19 -11.66 8.97
CA ILE A 217 -4.01 -10.85 9.35
C ILE A 217 -2.96 -11.80 9.92
N PHE A 218 -1.72 -11.69 9.44
CA PHE A 218 -0.61 -12.49 9.98
C PHE A 218 0.67 -11.67 10.13
N VAL A 219 1.49 -12.05 11.07
CA VAL A 219 2.80 -11.42 11.36
C VAL A 219 3.93 -12.37 10.99
N SER A 220 4.97 -11.87 10.33
CA SER A 220 6.04 -12.71 9.77
C SER A 220 7.39 -12.00 9.75
N ASN A 221 8.48 -12.79 9.85
CA ASN A 221 9.84 -12.33 9.54
C ASN A 221 10.27 -12.67 8.09
N THR A 222 9.51 -13.51 7.40
CA THR A 222 9.67 -13.78 5.98
C THR A 222 8.83 -12.77 5.18
N HIS A 223 9.41 -12.20 4.14
CA HIS A 223 8.74 -11.24 3.27
C HIS A 223 7.50 -11.88 2.60
N PRO A 224 6.29 -11.35 2.82
CA PRO A 224 5.07 -12.01 2.36
C PRO A 224 4.71 -11.73 0.89
N GLY A 225 5.37 -10.76 0.24
CA GLY A 225 4.97 -10.29 -1.09
C GLY A 225 3.67 -9.46 -1.08
N GLY A 226 3.04 -9.38 -2.22
CA GLY A 226 1.75 -8.76 -2.45
C GLY A 226 1.33 -8.87 -3.91
N TYR A 227 0.02 -8.77 -4.18
CA TYR A 227 -0.56 -8.98 -5.51
C TYR A 227 0.09 -8.11 -6.59
N TRP A 228 0.21 -6.82 -6.35
CA TRP A 228 0.83 -5.89 -7.30
C TRP A 228 2.35 -5.94 -7.27
N GLU A 229 2.93 -6.21 -6.11
CA GLU A 229 4.37 -6.35 -5.92
C GLU A 229 4.90 -7.55 -6.72
N ASP A 230 4.18 -8.66 -6.75
CA ASP A 230 4.51 -9.83 -7.56
C ASP A 230 4.40 -9.55 -9.07
N GLN A 231 3.74 -8.45 -9.45
CA GLN A 231 3.68 -7.89 -10.81
C GLN A 231 4.70 -6.77 -11.06
N GLY A 232 5.65 -6.55 -10.15
CA GLY A 232 6.77 -5.62 -10.32
C GLY A 232 6.56 -4.22 -9.72
N TYR A 233 5.45 -3.97 -9.01
CA TYR A 233 5.28 -2.70 -8.30
C TYR A 233 6.18 -2.63 -7.06
N ASN A 234 6.59 -1.41 -6.71
CA ASN A 234 7.44 -1.19 -5.54
C ASN A 234 6.72 -1.60 -4.25
N TRP A 235 7.39 -2.40 -3.41
CA TRP A 235 6.76 -2.96 -2.21
C TRP A 235 6.53 -1.91 -1.12
N PHE A 236 7.48 -1.00 -0.87
CA PHE A 236 7.34 -0.01 0.20
C PHE A 236 6.25 1.01 -0.11
N SER A 237 6.24 1.55 -1.33
CA SER A 237 5.20 2.43 -1.90
C SER A 237 4.71 3.51 -0.95
N GLY A 238 5.64 4.29 -0.40
CA GLY A 238 5.36 5.48 0.40
C GLY A 238 4.70 6.59 -0.42
N SER A 239 3.85 7.41 0.21
CA SER A 239 3.14 8.54 -0.42
C SER A 239 3.29 9.84 0.38
#